data_4738edd776128cf8cef1a8339c25ed71
#
_entry.id   4738edd776128cf8cef1a8339c25ed71
#
_cell.length_a   1.000
_cell.length_b   1.000
_cell.length_c   1.000
_cell.angle_alpha   90.00
_cell.angle_beta   90.00
_cell.angle_gamma   90.00
#
_symmetry.space_group_name_H-M   'P 1'
#
loop_
_entity.id
_entity.type
_entity.pdbx_description
1 polymer ?
#
loop_
_entity_poly.entity_id
_entity_poly.type
_entity_poly.pdbx_seq_one_letter_code
_entity_poly.pdbx_strand_id
1 'polypeptide(L)'
;MSDGNKRDGEAQYDEFVAEIRRRGHQRMGLMTSWAYLNDPRRLAFMMARYKFVAKMLDGASHVLEVGCGDGFGTRIVAQAVQKVTAIDFDPEFIEDARAVAVADDCQSIEFCQHNILDAPLSGVFAGAYSLDVLEHIQPRDEDRFIANVTSSLHADGAMIVGTPSLESQIYASRISKLGHVNCKTQADLKQTMLRHFRNVFMFGMNDEVLHTGYGKMAHYNLALCAGPLAGKPA
;
A
#
# COMPACT_ATOMS: atom_id res chain seq x y z
N MET A 1 -12.85 -3.86 -50.48
CA MET A 1 -14.14 -3.99 -49.76
C MET A 1 -13.85 -4.81 -48.54
N SER A 2 -13.62 -4.12 -47.42
CA SER A 2 -13.37 -4.78 -46.11
C SER A 2 -14.73 -5.07 -45.46
N ASP A 3 -15.10 -6.31 -45.45
CA ASP A 3 -16.20 -6.81 -44.65
C ASP A 3 -15.86 -6.54 -43.17
N GLY A 4 -16.36 -5.41 -42.65
CA GLY A 4 -16.28 -5.08 -41.27
C GLY A 4 -17.06 -6.14 -40.49
N ASN A 5 -16.32 -6.94 -39.74
CA ASN A 5 -16.83 -7.97 -38.83
C ASN A 5 -17.85 -7.33 -37.86
N LYS A 6 -19.13 -7.25 -38.32
CA LYS A 6 -20.24 -6.71 -37.55
C LYS A 6 -20.40 -7.63 -36.35
N ARG A 7 -20.16 -7.13 -35.16
CA ARG A 7 -20.32 -7.85 -33.92
C ARG A 7 -21.80 -8.29 -33.78
N ASP A 8 -22.02 -9.56 -33.50
CA ASP A 8 -23.33 -10.10 -33.14
C ASP A 8 -23.62 -9.73 -31.68
N GLY A 9 -23.98 -8.47 -31.41
CA GLY A 9 -24.19 -7.91 -30.10
C GLY A 9 -25.05 -6.64 -30.14
N GLU A 10 -25.42 -6.12 -28.98
CA GLU A 10 -26.25 -4.92 -28.86
C GLU A 10 -25.44 -3.65 -29.23
N ALA A 11 -25.95 -2.88 -30.17
CA ALA A 11 -25.26 -1.72 -30.76
C ALA A 11 -24.82 -0.66 -29.73
N GLN A 12 -25.53 -0.53 -28.61
CA GLN A 12 -25.18 0.42 -27.54
C GLN A 12 -23.84 0.10 -26.85
N TYR A 13 -23.31 -1.11 -27.00
CA TYR A 13 -22.02 -1.52 -26.43
C TYR A 13 -20.87 -1.48 -27.43
N ASP A 14 -21.10 -1.14 -28.70
CA ASP A 14 -20.07 -1.21 -29.74
C ASP A 14 -18.90 -0.25 -29.47
N GLU A 15 -19.19 0.97 -29.06
CA GLU A 15 -18.16 1.98 -28.71
C GLU A 15 -17.36 1.54 -27.46
N PHE A 16 -18.05 1.08 -26.42
CA PHE A 16 -17.42 0.58 -25.19
C PHE A 16 -16.49 -0.62 -25.45
N VAL A 17 -16.94 -1.57 -26.27
CA VAL A 17 -16.12 -2.75 -26.62
C VAL A 17 -14.95 -2.38 -27.53
N ALA A 18 -15.13 -1.41 -28.43
CA ALA A 18 -14.05 -0.90 -29.25
C ALA A 18 -12.95 -0.25 -28.36
N GLU A 19 -13.33 0.52 -27.34
CA GLU A 19 -12.40 1.13 -26.40
C GLU A 19 -11.69 0.08 -25.53
N ILE A 20 -12.40 -0.97 -25.02
CA ILE A 20 -11.77 -2.08 -24.29
C ILE A 20 -10.71 -2.77 -25.18
N ARG A 21 -11.04 -3.05 -26.45
CA ARG A 21 -10.12 -3.69 -27.38
C ARG A 21 -8.90 -2.83 -27.68
N ARG A 22 -9.08 -1.51 -27.78
CA ARG A 22 -8.00 -0.55 -28.00
C ARG A 22 -7.05 -0.49 -26.80
N ARG A 23 -7.56 -0.51 -25.57
CA ARG A 23 -6.75 -0.49 -24.33
C ARG A 23 -6.06 -1.83 -24.06
N GLY A 24 -6.67 -2.93 -24.51
CA GLY A 24 -6.16 -4.28 -24.23
C GLY A 24 -6.37 -4.74 -22.80
N HIS A 25 -5.65 -5.78 -22.41
CA HIS A 25 -5.71 -6.38 -21.08
C HIS A 25 -4.69 -5.73 -20.16
N GLN A 26 -5.12 -5.44 -18.91
CA GLN A 26 -4.22 -4.98 -17.86
C GLN A 26 -3.43 -6.14 -17.26
N ARG A 27 -2.16 -5.88 -16.95
CA ARG A 27 -1.29 -6.76 -16.19
C ARG A 27 -1.37 -6.40 -14.71
N MET A 28 -1.47 -7.40 -13.84
CA MET A 28 -1.57 -7.17 -12.40
C MET A 28 -0.23 -7.01 -11.68
N GLY A 29 0.86 -7.43 -12.26
CA GLY A 29 2.16 -7.55 -11.61
C GLY A 29 2.38 -8.91 -10.93
N LEU A 30 3.60 -9.17 -10.48
CA LEU A 30 4.05 -10.49 -9.99
C LEU A 30 3.35 -10.91 -8.71
N MET A 31 3.38 -10.07 -7.67
CA MET A 31 2.80 -10.39 -6.36
C MET A 31 1.28 -10.47 -6.41
N THR A 32 0.68 -9.50 -7.09
CA THR A 32 -0.78 -9.42 -7.23
C THR A 32 -1.34 -10.58 -8.05
N SER A 33 -0.66 -10.98 -9.13
CA SER A 33 -1.02 -12.16 -9.91
C SER A 33 -0.91 -13.43 -9.09
N TRP A 34 0.16 -13.59 -8.32
CA TRP A 34 0.33 -14.73 -7.42
C TRP A 34 -0.77 -14.78 -6.36
N ALA A 35 -1.10 -13.64 -5.74
CA ALA A 35 -2.17 -13.55 -4.75
C ALA A 35 -3.53 -13.94 -5.34
N TYR A 36 -3.86 -13.44 -6.54
CA TYR A 36 -5.09 -13.74 -7.26
C TYR A 36 -5.23 -15.23 -7.61
N LEU A 37 -4.15 -15.84 -8.11
CA LEU A 37 -4.15 -17.26 -8.49
C LEU A 37 -4.34 -18.19 -7.29
N ASN A 38 -3.84 -17.80 -6.11
CA ASN A 38 -3.99 -18.61 -4.90
C ASN A 38 -5.34 -18.40 -4.19
N ASP A 39 -5.80 -17.15 -4.09
CA ASP A 39 -7.11 -16.80 -3.52
C ASP A 39 -7.56 -15.43 -4.07
N PRO A 40 -8.47 -15.40 -5.06
CA PRO A 40 -8.94 -14.14 -5.68
C PRO A 40 -9.53 -13.13 -4.69
N ARG A 41 -10.07 -13.58 -3.53
CA ARG A 41 -10.62 -12.70 -2.49
C ARG A 41 -9.55 -11.77 -1.89
N ARG A 42 -8.28 -12.14 -1.95
CA ARG A 42 -7.16 -11.30 -1.48
C ARG A 42 -7.12 -9.95 -2.18
N LEU A 43 -7.54 -9.87 -3.45
CA LEU A 43 -7.63 -8.58 -4.14
C LEU A 43 -8.63 -7.64 -3.47
N ALA A 44 -9.79 -8.14 -3.04
CA ALA A 44 -10.79 -7.31 -2.35
C ALA A 44 -10.21 -6.72 -1.05
N PHE A 45 -9.52 -7.54 -0.26
CA PHE A 45 -8.89 -7.09 1.00
C PHE A 45 -7.80 -6.06 0.74
N MET A 46 -6.90 -6.33 -0.21
CA MET A 46 -5.82 -5.43 -0.57
C MET A 46 -6.38 -4.10 -1.09
N MET A 47 -7.28 -4.13 -2.05
CA MET A 47 -7.90 -2.92 -2.63
C MET A 47 -8.61 -2.07 -1.57
N ALA A 48 -9.26 -2.70 -0.59
CA ALA A 48 -9.91 -1.99 0.52
C ALA A 48 -8.89 -1.26 1.42
N ARG A 49 -7.71 -1.83 1.66
CA ARG A 49 -6.61 -1.18 2.40
C ARG A 49 -6.09 0.06 1.65
N TYR A 50 -5.80 -0.08 0.37
CA TYR A 50 -5.37 1.04 -0.49
C TYR A 50 -6.47 2.11 -0.63
N LYS A 51 -7.74 1.71 -0.73
CA LYS A 51 -8.88 2.64 -0.73
C LYS A 51 -8.96 3.43 0.58
N PHE A 52 -8.70 2.81 1.73
CA PHE A 52 -8.62 3.53 3.00
C PHE A 52 -7.51 4.59 2.96
N VAL A 53 -6.30 4.22 2.53
CA VAL A 53 -5.19 5.16 2.37
C VAL A 53 -5.57 6.32 1.45
N ALA A 54 -6.13 6.03 0.27
CA ALA A 54 -6.58 7.04 -0.69
C ALA A 54 -7.57 8.04 -0.06
N LYS A 55 -8.51 7.55 0.77
CA LYS A 55 -9.47 8.42 1.46
C LYS A 55 -8.87 9.25 2.57
N MET A 56 -7.89 8.71 3.30
CA MET A 56 -7.27 9.44 4.41
C MET A 56 -6.23 10.46 3.93
N LEU A 57 -5.63 10.27 2.76
CA LEU A 57 -4.63 11.17 2.16
C LEU A 57 -5.18 11.96 0.96
N ASP A 58 -6.50 12.00 0.79
CA ASP A 58 -7.17 12.69 -0.32
C ASP A 58 -6.72 14.16 -0.43
N GLY A 59 -6.35 14.59 -1.65
CA GLY A 59 -5.85 15.93 -1.93
C GLY A 59 -4.40 16.21 -1.55
N ALA A 60 -3.68 15.24 -0.94
CA ALA A 60 -2.27 15.43 -0.59
C ALA A 60 -1.41 15.73 -1.83
N SER A 61 -0.47 16.67 -1.69
CA SER A 61 0.38 17.10 -2.81
C SER A 61 1.39 16.03 -3.24
N HIS A 62 2.05 15.38 -2.29
CA HIS A 62 3.05 14.35 -2.55
C HIS A 62 3.07 13.31 -1.43
N VAL A 63 2.92 12.04 -1.78
CA VAL A 63 2.83 10.94 -0.83
C VAL A 63 3.95 9.93 -1.08
N LEU A 64 4.52 9.40 0.00
CA LEU A 64 5.50 8.33 -0.02
C LEU A 64 4.82 6.98 0.28
N GLU A 65 4.98 6.01 -0.61
CA GLU A 65 4.68 4.61 -0.33
C GLU A 65 5.95 3.84 -0.02
N VAL A 66 5.96 3.11 1.09
CA VAL A 66 7.10 2.27 1.50
C VAL A 66 6.70 0.80 1.43
N GLY A 67 7.41 0.04 0.58
CA GLY A 67 7.11 -1.35 0.27
C GLY A 67 5.97 -1.49 -0.74
N CYS A 68 6.16 -0.90 -1.93
CA CYS A 68 5.12 -0.87 -2.97
C CYS A 68 4.92 -2.21 -3.69
N GLY A 69 5.88 -3.15 -3.55
CA GLY A 69 5.84 -4.39 -4.31
C GLY A 69 5.74 -4.12 -5.82
N ASP A 70 4.78 -4.78 -6.47
CA ASP A 70 4.51 -4.61 -7.92
C ASP A 70 3.70 -3.35 -8.29
N GLY A 71 3.41 -2.47 -7.32
CA GLY A 71 2.76 -1.19 -7.55
C GLY A 71 1.27 -1.25 -7.92
N PHE A 72 0.64 -2.42 -7.93
CA PHE A 72 -0.76 -2.55 -8.34
C PHE A 72 -1.70 -1.73 -7.47
N GLY A 73 -1.53 -1.76 -6.15
CA GLY A 73 -2.34 -1.01 -5.21
C GLY A 73 -2.05 0.50 -5.22
N THR A 74 -0.83 0.90 -5.53
CA THR A 74 -0.37 2.31 -5.60
C THR A 74 -1.27 3.16 -6.49
N ARG A 75 -1.80 2.60 -7.57
CA ARG A 75 -2.70 3.27 -8.51
C ARG A 75 -3.99 3.77 -7.87
N ILE A 76 -4.49 3.08 -6.84
CA ILE A 76 -5.71 3.49 -6.13
C ILE A 76 -5.45 4.79 -5.36
N VAL A 77 -4.28 4.89 -4.71
CA VAL A 77 -3.88 6.11 -3.99
C VAL A 77 -3.57 7.24 -4.94
N ALA A 78 -2.89 6.96 -6.06
CA ALA A 78 -2.55 7.95 -7.08
C ALA A 78 -3.75 8.65 -7.73
N GLN A 79 -4.95 8.08 -7.63
CA GLN A 79 -6.19 8.76 -8.08
C GLN A 79 -6.70 9.82 -7.10
N ALA A 80 -6.26 9.78 -5.84
CA ALA A 80 -6.71 10.68 -4.79
C ALA A 80 -5.67 11.76 -4.42
N VAL A 81 -4.41 11.59 -4.82
CA VAL A 81 -3.29 12.49 -4.50
C VAL A 81 -2.65 13.05 -5.77
N GLN A 82 -1.85 14.12 -5.66
CA GLN A 82 -1.25 14.73 -6.86
C GLN A 82 -0.04 13.94 -7.37
N LYS A 83 0.79 13.38 -6.46
CA LYS A 83 1.95 12.55 -6.80
C LYS A 83 2.20 11.48 -5.75
N VAL A 84 2.64 10.31 -6.20
CA VAL A 84 3.16 9.23 -5.33
C VAL A 84 4.59 8.93 -5.72
N THR A 85 5.51 8.91 -4.74
CA THR A 85 6.79 8.22 -4.86
C THR A 85 6.68 6.90 -4.11
N ALA A 86 6.80 5.81 -4.83
CA ALA A 86 6.65 4.45 -4.32
C ALA A 86 8.01 3.75 -4.31
N ILE A 87 8.41 3.26 -3.15
CA ILE A 87 9.71 2.61 -2.97
C ILE A 87 9.56 1.16 -2.55
N ASP A 88 10.48 0.35 -3.04
CA ASP A 88 10.75 -1.00 -2.55
C ASP A 88 12.26 -1.23 -2.55
N PHE A 89 12.76 -2.10 -1.65
CA PHE A 89 14.18 -2.46 -1.63
C PHE A 89 14.52 -3.47 -2.72
N ASP A 90 13.53 -4.27 -3.16
CA ASP A 90 13.72 -5.33 -4.15
C ASP A 90 13.68 -4.76 -5.57
N PRO A 91 14.77 -4.87 -6.34
CA PRO A 91 14.83 -4.36 -7.71
C PRO A 91 13.87 -5.07 -8.67
N GLU A 92 13.55 -6.35 -8.43
CA GLU A 92 12.64 -7.11 -9.30
C GLU A 92 11.21 -6.56 -9.22
N PHE A 93 10.75 -6.22 -8.02
CA PHE A 93 9.44 -5.58 -7.83
C PHE A 93 9.38 -4.19 -8.44
N ILE A 94 10.43 -3.40 -8.31
CA ILE A 94 10.47 -2.05 -8.92
C ILE A 94 10.50 -2.13 -10.45
N GLU A 95 11.20 -3.09 -11.02
CA GLU A 95 11.21 -3.30 -12.47
C GLU A 95 9.82 -3.72 -12.99
N ASP A 96 9.15 -4.64 -12.28
CA ASP A 96 7.79 -5.08 -12.62
C ASP A 96 6.78 -3.94 -12.47
N ALA A 97 6.84 -3.17 -11.37
CA ALA A 97 5.98 -2.00 -11.13
C ALA A 97 6.12 -0.94 -12.23
N ARG A 98 7.34 -0.65 -12.66
CA ARG A 98 7.61 0.28 -13.78
C ARG A 98 7.03 -0.24 -15.09
N ALA A 99 7.19 -1.52 -15.38
CA ALA A 99 6.66 -2.13 -16.60
C ALA A 99 5.14 -2.07 -16.67
N VAL A 100 4.46 -2.27 -15.53
CA VAL A 100 2.99 -2.12 -15.40
C VAL A 100 2.58 -0.66 -15.57
N ALA A 101 3.28 0.28 -14.92
CA ALA A 101 2.95 1.72 -14.96
C ALA A 101 3.07 2.32 -16.37
N VAL A 102 4.08 1.92 -17.13
CA VAL A 102 4.25 2.37 -18.54
C VAL A 102 3.05 1.96 -19.40
N ALA A 103 2.56 0.74 -19.20
CA ALA A 103 1.39 0.24 -19.93
C ALA A 103 0.11 1.04 -19.63
N ASP A 104 0.05 1.66 -18.44
CA ASP A 104 -1.13 2.36 -17.90
C ASP A 104 -1.11 3.88 -18.07
N ASP A 105 -0.03 4.46 -18.59
CA ASP A 105 0.20 5.92 -18.67
C ASP A 105 0.05 6.63 -17.30
N CYS A 106 0.52 6.00 -16.22
CA CYS A 106 0.45 6.52 -14.86
C CYS A 106 1.59 7.51 -14.55
N GLN A 107 1.49 8.74 -15.06
CA GLN A 107 2.55 9.77 -14.91
C GLN A 107 2.66 10.33 -13.49
N SER A 108 1.65 10.16 -12.64
CA SER A 108 1.65 10.64 -11.24
C SER A 108 2.38 9.72 -10.26
N ILE A 109 2.89 8.59 -10.72
CA ILE A 109 3.60 7.60 -9.88
C ILE A 109 5.06 7.52 -10.30
N GLU A 110 5.96 7.65 -9.33
CA GLU A 110 7.40 7.44 -9.51
C GLU A 110 7.84 6.23 -8.68
N PHE A 111 8.33 5.18 -9.35
CA PHE A 111 8.84 3.97 -8.69
C PHE A 111 10.36 4.04 -8.55
N CYS A 112 10.87 3.91 -7.31
CA CYS A 112 12.29 4.00 -6.99
C CYS A 112 12.75 2.79 -6.17
N GLN A 113 13.89 2.19 -6.55
CA GLN A 113 14.53 1.24 -5.66
C GLN A 113 15.18 1.99 -4.50
N HIS A 114 14.74 1.71 -3.27
CA HIS A 114 15.30 2.29 -2.07
C HIS A 114 15.00 1.42 -0.85
N ASN A 115 16.03 1.17 -0.04
CA ASN A 115 15.85 0.51 1.24
C ASN A 115 15.71 1.56 2.35
N ILE A 116 14.51 1.73 2.85
CA ILE A 116 14.23 2.72 3.91
C ILE A 116 14.97 2.44 5.22
N LEU A 117 15.47 1.23 5.44
CA LEU A 117 16.31 0.93 6.60
C LEU A 117 17.71 1.52 6.49
N ASP A 118 18.20 1.80 5.29
CA ASP A 118 19.54 2.36 5.10
C ASP A 118 19.57 3.88 5.34
N ALA A 119 18.56 4.59 4.85
CA ALA A 119 18.43 6.04 5.00
C ALA A 119 17.00 6.52 4.76
N PRO A 120 16.60 7.72 5.26
CA PRO A 120 15.41 8.42 4.82
C PRO A 120 15.45 8.67 3.30
N LEU A 121 14.29 8.64 2.65
CA LEU A 121 14.21 9.07 1.25
C LEU A 121 14.33 10.60 1.18
N SER A 122 15.17 11.08 0.27
CA SER A 122 15.31 12.53 0.03
C SER A 122 14.01 13.12 -0.50
N GLY A 123 13.57 14.22 0.10
CA GLY A 123 12.32 14.89 -0.23
C GLY A 123 11.51 15.20 1.01
N VAL A 124 10.40 15.92 0.81
CA VAL A 124 9.47 16.23 1.89
C VAL A 124 8.07 15.87 1.42
N PHE A 125 7.43 14.94 2.13
CA PHE A 125 6.14 14.37 1.76
C PHE A 125 5.04 14.87 2.68
N ALA A 126 3.87 15.17 2.11
CA ALA A 126 2.66 15.54 2.85
C ALA A 126 2.06 14.35 3.62
N GLY A 127 2.31 13.15 3.14
CA GLY A 127 1.90 11.91 3.79
C GLY A 127 2.76 10.72 3.38
N ALA A 128 2.71 9.66 4.17
CA ALA A 128 3.31 8.39 3.82
C ALA A 128 2.38 7.23 4.19
N TYR A 129 2.58 6.09 3.54
CA TYR A 129 1.94 4.85 3.95
C TYR A 129 2.83 3.64 3.70
N SER A 130 2.57 2.59 4.49
CA SER A 130 3.23 1.30 4.38
C SER A 130 2.23 0.22 4.76
N LEU A 131 1.93 -0.67 3.82
CA LEU A 131 0.97 -1.75 3.98
C LEU A 131 1.67 -3.09 3.76
N ASP A 132 1.45 -4.02 4.69
CA ASP A 132 2.03 -5.37 4.64
C ASP A 132 3.57 -5.38 4.56
N VAL A 133 4.25 -4.49 5.34
CA VAL A 133 5.72 -4.35 5.40
C VAL A 133 6.25 -4.50 6.83
N LEU A 134 5.61 -3.83 7.81
CA LEU A 134 6.14 -3.76 9.18
C LEU A 134 6.31 -5.15 9.82
N GLU A 135 5.46 -6.11 9.49
CA GLU A 135 5.54 -7.50 9.94
C GLU A 135 6.80 -8.22 9.46
N HIS A 136 7.44 -7.72 8.40
CA HIS A 136 8.69 -8.26 7.84
C HIS A 136 9.95 -7.57 8.39
N ILE A 137 9.78 -6.41 9.04
CA ILE A 137 10.90 -5.67 9.66
C ILE A 137 11.24 -6.30 11.01
N GLN A 138 12.52 -6.61 11.23
CA GLN A 138 12.96 -7.16 12.52
C GLN A 138 12.62 -6.19 13.67
N PRO A 139 12.17 -6.67 14.84
CA PRO A 139 11.82 -5.79 15.97
C PRO A 139 12.91 -4.79 16.37
N ARG A 140 14.18 -5.17 16.23
CA ARG A 140 15.33 -4.28 16.51
C ARG A 140 15.49 -3.12 15.53
N ASP A 141 14.92 -3.25 14.31
CA ASP A 141 15.02 -2.26 13.23
C ASP A 141 13.76 -1.42 13.08
N GLU A 142 12.70 -1.72 13.85
CA GLU A 142 11.38 -1.09 13.77
C GLU A 142 11.43 0.42 13.99
N ASP A 143 12.09 0.87 15.05
CA ASP A 143 12.20 2.30 15.33
C ASP A 143 12.97 3.04 14.24
N ARG A 144 14.03 2.42 13.67
CA ARG A 144 14.77 2.97 12.54
C ARG A 144 13.90 3.07 11.28
N PHE A 145 13.11 2.03 10.98
CA PHE A 145 12.15 2.05 9.88
C PHE A 145 11.20 3.25 9.99
N ILE A 146 10.52 3.40 11.13
CA ILE A 146 9.54 4.47 11.33
C ILE A 146 10.23 5.84 11.35
N ALA A 147 11.40 5.97 12.00
CA ALA A 147 12.16 7.21 12.07
C ALA A 147 12.60 7.70 10.68
N ASN A 148 13.07 6.80 9.82
CA ASN A 148 13.47 7.17 8.46
C ASN A 148 12.28 7.63 7.61
N VAL A 149 11.11 6.99 7.75
CA VAL A 149 9.88 7.47 7.08
C VAL A 149 9.46 8.83 7.62
N THR A 150 9.43 9.01 8.95
CA THR A 150 9.01 10.28 9.57
C THR A 150 9.95 11.43 9.23
N SER A 151 11.25 11.16 9.07
CA SER A 151 12.24 12.18 8.66
C SER A 151 12.01 12.72 7.24
N SER A 152 11.26 12.00 6.42
CA SER A 152 10.85 12.41 5.07
C SER A 152 9.50 13.15 5.04
N LEU A 153 8.80 13.28 6.19
CA LEU A 153 7.51 13.94 6.27
C LEU A 153 7.58 15.43 6.58
N HIS A 154 6.60 16.18 6.10
CA HIS A 154 6.29 17.51 6.64
C HIS A 154 5.95 17.43 8.14
N ALA A 155 6.17 18.53 8.88
CA ALA A 155 5.84 18.61 10.31
C ALA A 155 4.36 18.34 10.60
N ASP A 156 3.47 18.63 9.67
CA ASP A 156 2.02 18.35 9.73
C ASP A 156 1.65 17.09 8.96
N GLY A 157 2.63 16.31 8.51
CA GLY A 157 2.43 15.12 7.71
C GLY A 157 1.72 14.00 8.49
N ALA A 158 1.12 13.09 7.74
CA ALA A 158 0.49 11.90 8.29
C ALA A 158 1.16 10.63 7.76
N MET A 159 1.12 9.56 8.56
CA MET A 159 1.56 8.23 8.13
C MET A 159 0.46 7.20 8.39
N ILE A 160 0.24 6.31 7.43
CA ILE A 160 -0.64 5.15 7.61
C ILE A 160 0.21 3.88 7.60
N VAL A 161 0.08 3.08 8.63
CA VAL A 161 0.72 1.75 8.70
C VAL A 161 -0.37 0.70 8.79
N GLY A 162 -0.30 -0.29 7.89
CA GLY A 162 -1.19 -1.45 7.90
C GLY A 162 -0.38 -2.74 8.01
N THR A 163 -0.81 -3.65 8.89
CA THR A 163 -0.13 -4.93 9.14
C THR A 163 -1.12 -6.00 9.63
N PRO A 164 -0.93 -7.27 9.30
CA PRO A 164 -1.69 -8.37 9.89
C PRO A 164 -1.60 -8.33 11.42
N SER A 165 -2.71 -8.60 12.11
CA SER A 165 -2.71 -8.65 13.57
C SER A 165 -1.95 -9.88 14.09
N LEU A 166 -1.38 -9.78 15.28
CA LEU A 166 -0.76 -10.91 15.97
C LEU A 166 -1.77 -12.03 16.20
N GLU A 167 -3.01 -11.67 16.55
CA GLU A 167 -4.10 -12.60 16.81
C GLU A 167 -4.47 -13.45 15.58
N SER A 168 -4.34 -12.88 14.37
CA SER A 168 -4.63 -13.60 13.13
C SER A 168 -3.55 -14.60 12.71
N GLN A 169 -2.36 -14.56 13.32
CA GLN A 169 -1.21 -15.38 12.88
C GLN A 169 -1.43 -16.89 13.08
N ILE A 170 -2.37 -17.29 13.93
CA ILE A 170 -2.76 -18.70 14.05
C ILE A 170 -3.32 -19.27 12.73
N TYR A 171 -3.95 -18.41 11.92
CA TYR A 171 -4.55 -18.76 10.61
C TYR A 171 -3.62 -18.47 9.43
N ALA A 172 -2.45 -17.86 9.65
CA ALA A 172 -1.53 -17.50 8.59
C ALA A 172 -0.96 -18.74 7.89
N SER A 173 -0.69 -18.63 6.58
CA SER A 173 -0.06 -19.68 5.80
C SER A 173 1.37 -19.98 6.32
N ARG A 174 1.91 -21.14 5.95
CA ARG A 174 3.31 -21.47 6.28
C ARG A 174 4.30 -20.43 5.75
N ILE A 175 4.07 -19.93 4.54
CA ILE A 175 4.93 -18.92 3.91
C ILE A 175 4.83 -17.60 4.69
N SER A 176 3.62 -17.14 5.00
CA SER A 176 3.43 -15.95 5.82
C SER A 176 4.13 -16.06 7.18
N LYS A 177 3.98 -17.18 7.88
CA LYS A 177 4.63 -17.40 9.18
C LYS A 177 6.16 -17.35 9.12
N LEU A 178 6.78 -17.69 8.00
CA LEU A 178 8.24 -17.57 7.83
C LEU A 178 8.69 -16.12 7.68
N GLY A 179 7.89 -15.28 7.03
CA GLY A 179 8.21 -13.86 6.79
C GLY A 179 7.74 -12.93 7.89
N HIS A 180 6.69 -13.29 8.64
CA HIS A 180 6.08 -12.43 9.66
C HIS A 180 6.84 -12.52 10.98
N VAL A 181 7.84 -11.69 11.14
CA VAL A 181 8.74 -11.67 12.32
C VAL A 181 8.33 -10.62 13.36
N ASN A 182 7.40 -9.73 13.02
CA ASN A 182 7.05 -8.56 13.86
C ASN A 182 5.54 -8.22 13.81
N CYS A 183 4.66 -9.22 13.80
CA CYS A 183 3.24 -8.97 13.95
C CYS A 183 2.90 -8.44 15.34
N LYS A 184 1.97 -7.51 15.41
CA LYS A 184 1.58 -6.81 16.64
C LYS A 184 0.11 -6.95 16.95
N THR A 185 -0.23 -6.91 18.24
CA THR A 185 -1.59 -6.58 18.65
C THR A 185 -1.90 -5.14 18.27
N GLN A 186 -3.18 -4.78 18.19
CA GLN A 186 -3.58 -3.39 17.92
C GLN A 186 -3.02 -2.42 18.98
N ALA A 187 -2.97 -2.84 20.25
CA ALA A 187 -2.43 -2.05 21.34
C ALA A 187 -0.92 -1.82 21.19
N ASP A 188 -0.16 -2.87 20.85
CA ASP A 188 1.30 -2.77 20.68
C ASP A 188 1.64 -1.90 19.46
N LEU A 189 0.91 -2.05 18.34
CA LEU A 189 1.09 -1.17 17.18
C LEU A 189 0.85 0.29 17.56
N LYS A 190 -0.21 0.58 18.33
CA LYS A 190 -0.47 1.93 18.82
C LYS A 190 0.69 2.48 19.66
N GLN A 191 1.21 1.69 20.59
CA GLN A 191 2.34 2.11 21.43
C GLN A 191 3.62 2.35 20.61
N THR A 192 3.88 1.49 19.63
CA THR A 192 4.99 1.68 18.69
C THR A 192 4.86 3.03 17.99
N MET A 193 3.72 3.32 17.38
CA MET A 193 3.54 4.56 16.62
C MET A 193 3.52 5.82 17.50
N LEU A 194 3.06 5.74 18.76
CA LEU A 194 3.09 6.85 19.71
C LEU A 194 4.51 7.28 20.12
N ARG A 195 5.54 6.48 19.85
CA ARG A 195 6.93 6.91 20.03
C ARG A 195 7.38 7.94 18.97
N HIS A 196 6.70 7.97 17.83
CA HIS A 196 7.07 8.75 16.65
C HIS A 196 6.03 9.81 16.24
N PHE A 197 4.78 9.70 16.70
CA PHE A 197 3.69 10.61 16.35
C PHE A 197 2.92 11.09 17.58
N ARG A 198 2.39 12.33 17.52
CA ARG A 198 1.57 12.90 18.58
C ARG A 198 0.22 12.24 18.71
N ASN A 199 -0.40 11.90 17.58
CA ASN A 199 -1.74 11.32 17.54
C ASN A 199 -1.72 10.02 16.74
N VAL A 200 -2.33 8.97 17.31
CA VAL A 200 -2.44 7.66 16.65
C VAL A 200 -3.88 7.15 16.79
N PHE A 201 -4.54 7.00 15.66
CA PHE A 201 -5.91 6.49 15.55
C PHE A 201 -5.87 5.06 15.00
N MET A 202 -6.48 4.13 15.74
CA MET A 202 -6.44 2.71 15.38
C MET A 202 -7.74 2.27 14.72
N PHE A 203 -7.59 1.45 13.69
CA PHE A 203 -8.68 0.77 13.00
C PHE A 203 -8.37 -0.72 12.94
N GLY A 204 -9.42 -1.54 13.02
CA GLY A 204 -9.36 -2.95 12.69
C GLY A 204 -9.96 -3.19 11.31
N MET A 205 -9.60 -4.32 10.72
CA MET A 205 -10.19 -4.74 9.45
C MET A 205 -10.46 -6.25 9.49
N ASN A 206 -11.64 -6.63 9.03
CA ASN A 206 -12.04 -8.00 8.76
C ASN A 206 -12.51 -8.08 7.30
N ASP A 207 -11.88 -8.96 6.53
CA ASP A 207 -12.01 -8.99 5.08
C ASP A 207 -11.79 -7.59 4.46
N GLU A 208 -12.75 -7.01 3.74
CA GLU A 208 -12.69 -5.66 3.17
C GLU A 208 -13.30 -4.57 4.08
N VAL A 209 -13.81 -4.94 5.26
CA VAL A 209 -14.54 -4.02 6.15
C VAL A 209 -13.62 -3.44 7.21
N LEU A 210 -13.43 -2.11 7.17
CA LEU A 210 -12.76 -1.37 8.24
C LEU A 210 -13.76 -1.02 9.35
N HIS A 211 -13.28 -1.06 10.59
CA HIS A 211 -14.07 -0.74 11.77
C HIS A 211 -13.21 -0.22 12.92
N THR A 212 -13.86 0.36 13.92
CA THR A 212 -13.27 0.77 15.21
C THR A 212 -13.68 -0.19 16.33
N GLY A 213 -14.07 -1.41 15.99
CA GLY A 213 -14.53 -2.41 16.93
C GLY A 213 -13.40 -3.04 17.75
N TYR A 214 -13.71 -4.14 18.44
CA TYR A 214 -12.79 -4.80 19.35
C TYR A 214 -11.54 -5.35 18.63
N GLY A 215 -10.39 -4.73 18.86
CA GLY A 215 -9.16 -4.96 18.12
C GLY A 215 -8.66 -6.40 18.13
N LYS A 216 -8.89 -7.16 19.21
CA LYS A 216 -8.50 -8.60 19.28
C LYS A 216 -9.25 -9.50 18.29
N MET A 217 -10.36 -9.02 17.72
CA MET A 217 -11.10 -9.75 16.68
C MET A 217 -10.72 -9.34 15.26
N ALA A 218 -9.93 -8.29 15.10
CA ALA A 218 -9.46 -7.85 13.80
C ALA A 218 -8.35 -8.78 13.30
N HIS A 219 -8.39 -9.15 12.02
CA HIS A 219 -7.29 -9.90 11.43
C HIS A 219 -6.21 -9.00 10.83
N TYR A 220 -6.51 -7.71 10.67
CA TYR A 220 -5.58 -6.71 10.17
C TYR A 220 -5.75 -5.41 10.96
N ASN A 221 -4.65 -4.74 11.26
CA ASN A 221 -4.60 -3.48 11.99
C ASN A 221 -4.14 -2.35 11.07
N LEU A 222 -4.79 -1.18 11.20
CA LEU A 222 -4.37 0.04 10.55
C LEU A 222 -4.19 1.13 11.60
N ALA A 223 -3.06 1.84 11.54
CA ALA A 223 -2.75 3.00 12.35
C ALA A 223 -2.67 4.23 11.44
N LEU A 224 -3.55 5.22 11.64
CA LEU A 224 -3.43 6.55 11.08
C LEU A 224 -2.74 7.44 12.11
N CYS A 225 -1.57 7.96 11.76
CA CYS A 225 -0.68 8.70 12.63
C CYS A 225 -0.53 10.14 12.11
N ALA A 226 -0.62 11.13 12.99
CA ALA A 226 -0.51 12.54 12.62
C ALA A 226 0.42 13.31 13.56
N GLY A 227 1.10 14.32 13.00
CA GLY A 227 2.05 15.16 13.71
C GLY A 227 3.31 14.39 14.10
N PRO A 228 4.23 14.15 13.15
CA PRO A 228 5.51 13.51 13.42
C PRO A 228 6.23 14.24 14.56
N LEU A 229 6.79 13.50 15.49
CA LEU A 229 7.66 14.06 16.52
C LEU A 229 8.99 14.36 15.86
N ALA A 230 9.54 15.56 16.05
CA ALA A 230 10.87 15.88 15.61
C ALA A 230 11.85 14.85 16.17
N GLY A 231 12.59 14.17 15.30
CA GLY A 231 13.45 13.07 15.71
C GLY A 231 14.37 13.50 16.85
N LYS A 232 14.40 12.74 17.94
CA LYS A 232 15.57 12.74 18.80
C LYS A 232 16.69 12.17 17.92
N PRO A 233 17.82 12.88 17.75
CA PRO A 233 18.99 12.26 17.12
C PRO A 233 19.31 10.98 17.88
N ALA A 234 19.48 9.88 17.13
CA ALA A 234 19.92 8.59 17.65
C ALA A 234 21.30 8.68 18.29
#